data_84ef9ce289b68b8de14558b15a19526f
#
_entry.id   84ef9ce289b68b8de14558b15a19526f
#
_cell.length_a   1.000
_cell.length_b   1.000
_cell.length_c   1.000
_cell.angle_alpha   90.00
_cell.angle_beta   90.00
_cell.angle_gamma   90.00
#
_symmetry.space_group_name_H-M   'P 1'
#
loop_
_entity.id
_entity.type
_entity.pdbx_description
1 polymer ?
#
loop_
_entity_poly.entity_id
_entity_poly.type
_entity_poly.pdbx_seq_one_letter_code
_entity_poly.pdbx_strand_id
1 'polypeptide(L)'
;MASSEIHLIALKLVKYSDRQSILTAYSLEAGCVSLAIPMGAGKAASRTRALTMPLSILTAVADVEGKREIPPLRNPVPSPPLCGVNSSPLKQMIAMFVAELLSVLLKESQPDEAMFRFLVSSIQILDCADGREVANFPLAFLYNLARQAGIEPDRSTYRVGSVFDMRDGLWRDTVPLSHHDYLGTEESRIAATVSRITMENMGRFDFSRAERNRALDLMLEYYTMHYVSLRNLKSLDVLRSFV
;
A
#
# COMPACT_ATOMS: atom_id res chain seq x y z
N MET A 1 -9.73 -1.24 -32.57
CA MET A 1 -8.83 -1.80 -31.56
C MET A 1 -9.69 -2.32 -30.45
N ALA A 2 -9.46 -3.52 -30.00
CA ALA A 2 -10.35 -4.20 -29.07
C ALA A 2 -10.06 -3.71 -27.64
N SER A 3 -11.04 -3.05 -27.01
CA SER A 3 -11.04 -2.86 -25.58
C SER A 3 -11.11 -4.22 -24.90
N SER A 4 -10.22 -4.52 -23.98
CA SER A 4 -10.18 -5.77 -23.21
C SER A 4 -10.71 -5.57 -21.80
N GLU A 5 -11.16 -6.64 -21.17
CA GLU A 5 -11.42 -6.68 -19.74
C GLU A 5 -10.09 -6.55 -19.00
N ILE A 6 -10.09 -5.73 -17.95
CA ILE A 6 -8.94 -5.53 -17.05
C ILE A 6 -9.36 -5.63 -15.59
N HIS A 7 -8.44 -6.15 -14.78
CA HIS A 7 -8.59 -6.22 -13.32
C HIS A 7 -7.67 -5.17 -12.70
N LEU A 8 -8.20 -4.34 -11.84
CA LEU A 8 -7.44 -3.21 -11.30
C LEU A 8 -7.77 -2.90 -9.83
N ILE A 9 -6.79 -2.29 -9.17
CA ILE A 9 -6.89 -1.72 -7.84
C ILE A 9 -6.75 -0.21 -7.97
N ALA A 10 -7.76 0.54 -7.54
CA ALA A 10 -7.76 2.00 -7.58
C ALA A 10 -6.76 2.57 -6.56
N LEU A 11 -5.83 3.42 -7.00
CA LEU A 11 -4.82 4.02 -6.12
C LEU A 11 -5.09 5.50 -5.88
N LYS A 12 -5.26 6.28 -6.94
CA LYS A 12 -5.39 7.73 -6.82
C LYS A 12 -6.31 8.30 -7.88
N LEU A 13 -7.27 9.11 -7.46
CA LEU A 13 -8.17 9.84 -8.37
C LEU A 13 -7.84 11.34 -8.30
N VAL A 14 -7.50 11.95 -9.45
CA VAL A 14 -7.18 13.37 -9.54
C VAL A 14 -8.13 14.05 -10.52
N LYS A 15 -8.73 15.17 -10.10
CA LYS A 15 -9.51 16.00 -11.02
C LYS A 15 -8.59 16.62 -12.07
N TYR A 16 -8.83 16.34 -13.34
CA TYR A 16 -8.06 16.87 -14.46
C TYR A 16 -8.76 18.07 -15.09
N SER A 17 -10.08 18.01 -15.23
CA SER A 17 -10.92 19.10 -15.73
C SER A 17 -12.32 19.03 -15.10
N ASP A 18 -13.22 19.95 -15.47
CA ASP A 18 -14.61 19.89 -14.98
C ASP A 18 -15.39 18.69 -15.51
N ARG A 19 -14.92 18.06 -16.57
CA ARG A 19 -15.57 16.90 -17.21
C ARG A 19 -14.81 15.59 -17.06
N GLN A 20 -13.59 15.62 -16.51
CA GLN A 20 -12.72 14.45 -16.50
C GLN A 20 -11.83 14.41 -15.27
N SER A 21 -11.70 13.23 -14.69
CA SER A 21 -10.64 12.87 -13.71
C SER A 21 -9.74 11.79 -14.27
N ILE A 22 -8.55 11.68 -13.73
CA ILE A 22 -7.60 10.61 -14.03
C ILE A 22 -7.49 9.72 -12.81
N LEU A 23 -7.75 8.43 -13.02
CA LEU A 23 -7.52 7.38 -12.05
C LEU A 23 -6.15 6.75 -12.31
N THR A 24 -5.25 6.81 -11.34
CA THR A 24 -4.08 5.94 -11.29
C THR A 24 -4.50 4.62 -10.63
N ALA A 25 -4.24 3.50 -11.27
CA ALA A 25 -4.58 2.17 -10.79
C ALA A 25 -3.43 1.19 -11.03
N TYR A 26 -3.37 0.13 -10.24
CA TYR A 26 -2.51 -1.02 -10.50
C TYR A 26 -3.34 -2.13 -11.12
N SER A 27 -2.97 -2.57 -12.33
CA SER A 27 -3.68 -3.57 -13.11
C SER A 27 -2.91 -4.88 -13.17
N LEU A 28 -3.64 -5.99 -13.19
CA LEU A 28 -3.08 -7.33 -13.42
C LEU A 28 -2.43 -7.44 -14.80
N GLU A 29 -3.06 -6.83 -15.82
CA GLU A 29 -2.67 -6.99 -17.23
C GLU A 29 -1.61 -5.99 -17.69
N ALA A 30 -1.57 -4.79 -17.07
CA ALA A 30 -0.75 -3.68 -17.57
C ALA A 30 0.11 -2.98 -16.50
N GLY A 31 0.16 -3.49 -15.26
CA GLY A 31 0.88 -2.84 -14.17
C GLY A 31 0.26 -1.50 -13.78
N CYS A 32 1.08 -0.46 -13.54
CA CYS A 32 0.56 0.85 -13.19
C CYS A 32 0.02 1.59 -14.41
N VAL A 33 -1.26 1.93 -14.39
CA VAL A 33 -1.97 2.59 -15.51
C VAL A 33 -2.70 3.85 -15.08
N SER A 34 -2.81 4.80 -16.03
CA SER A 34 -3.64 6.00 -15.88
C SER A 34 -4.87 5.88 -16.77
N LEU A 35 -6.06 6.03 -16.18
CA LEU A 35 -7.33 5.82 -16.86
C LEU A 35 -8.22 7.07 -16.75
N ALA A 36 -8.82 7.46 -17.85
CA ALA A 36 -9.74 8.60 -17.89
C ALA A 36 -11.13 8.21 -17.35
N ILE A 37 -11.61 8.97 -16.38
CA ILE A 37 -12.94 8.81 -15.80
C ILE A 37 -13.78 10.04 -16.13
N PRO A 38 -14.94 9.88 -16.77
CA PRO A 38 -15.82 11.01 -17.03
C PRO A 38 -16.38 11.56 -15.71
N MET A 39 -16.28 12.88 -15.53
CA MET A 39 -16.82 13.63 -14.42
C MET A 39 -18.02 14.45 -14.90
N GLY A 40 -19.19 14.13 -14.39
CA GLY A 40 -20.41 14.84 -14.67
C GLY A 40 -21.26 15.00 -13.41
N ALA A 41 -22.34 15.77 -13.48
CA ALA A 41 -23.28 15.96 -12.38
C ALA A 41 -24.33 14.83 -12.26
N GLY A 42 -24.33 13.85 -13.16
CA GLY A 42 -25.34 12.79 -13.22
C GLY A 42 -25.07 11.62 -12.27
N LYS A 43 -26.11 10.79 -12.05
CA LYS A 43 -26.04 9.57 -11.20
C LYS A 43 -24.92 8.60 -11.64
N ALA A 44 -24.66 8.46 -12.96
CA ALA A 44 -23.62 7.60 -13.48
C ALA A 44 -22.22 8.07 -13.04
N ALA A 45 -21.92 9.36 -13.14
CA ALA A 45 -20.64 9.91 -12.70
C ALA A 45 -20.46 9.82 -11.17
N SER A 46 -21.53 10.01 -10.39
CA SER A 46 -21.51 9.81 -8.94
C SER A 46 -21.22 8.35 -8.58
N ARG A 47 -21.84 7.40 -9.29
CA ARG A 47 -21.59 5.98 -9.13
C ARG A 47 -20.13 5.62 -9.43
N THR A 48 -19.60 6.09 -10.55
CA THR A 48 -18.20 5.82 -10.93
C THR A 48 -17.21 6.36 -9.88
N ARG A 49 -17.45 7.56 -9.34
CA ARG A 49 -16.64 8.11 -8.23
C ARG A 49 -16.66 7.23 -6.99
N ALA A 50 -17.85 6.75 -6.59
CA ALA A 50 -17.98 5.86 -5.44
C ALA A 50 -17.25 4.52 -5.66
N LEU A 51 -17.19 4.03 -6.90
CA LEU A 51 -16.47 2.81 -7.26
C LEU A 51 -14.95 2.99 -7.33
N THR A 52 -14.45 4.21 -7.51
CA THR A 52 -13.00 4.50 -7.64
C THR A 52 -12.38 5.06 -6.36
N MET A 53 -12.94 4.69 -5.21
CA MET A 53 -12.33 4.99 -3.90
C MET A 53 -10.99 4.28 -3.74
N PRO A 54 -10.06 4.80 -2.92
CA PRO A 54 -8.78 4.16 -2.67
C PRO A 54 -8.91 2.67 -2.31
N LEU A 55 -8.09 1.83 -2.93
CA LEU A 55 -8.05 0.36 -2.83
C LEU A 55 -9.31 -0.37 -3.35
N SER A 56 -10.28 0.30 -3.99
CA SER A 56 -11.36 -0.43 -4.66
C SER A 56 -10.80 -1.42 -5.67
N ILE A 57 -11.23 -2.68 -5.58
CA ILE A 57 -10.89 -3.75 -6.52
C ILE A 57 -11.98 -3.79 -7.59
N LEU A 58 -11.61 -3.64 -8.86
CA LEU A 58 -12.55 -3.47 -9.95
C LEU A 58 -12.22 -4.40 -11.11
N THR A 59 -13.26 -4.90 -11.76
CA THR A 59 -13.20 -5.38 -13.15
C THR A 59 -13.81 -4.31 -14.04
N ALA A 60 -13.16 -4.00 -15.16
CA ALA A 60 -13.59 -2.94 -16.08
C ALA A 60 -13.14 -3.21 -17.51
N VAL A 61 -13.48 -2.33 -18.42
CA VAL A 61 -13.05 -2.41 -19.82
C VAL A 61 -12.19 -1.17 -20.17
N ALA A 62 -10.98 -1.40 -20.68
CA ALA A 62 -10.11 -0.35 -21.20
C ALA A 62 -9.24 -0.84 -22.37
N ASP A 63 -8.71 0.08 -23.16
CA ASP A 63 -7.75 -0.20 -24.23
C ASP A 63 -6.35 0.24 -23.79
N VAL A 64 -5.73 -0.57 -22.91
CA VAL A 64 -4.42 -0.26 -22.30
C VAL A 64 -3.24 -0.49 -23.25
N GLU A 65 -3.43 -1.26 -24.33
CA GLU A 65 -2.41 -1.51 -25.37
C GLU A 65 -2.55 -0.55 -26.56
N GLY A 66 -3.57 0.29 -26.55
CA GLY A 66 -3.90 1.19 -27.64
C GLY A 66 -2.98 2.41 -27.74
N LYS A 67 -3.24 3.24 -28.75
CA LYS A 67 -2.46 4.45 -29.03
C LYS A 67 -2.71 5.61 -28.04
N ARG A 68 -3.71 5.51 -27.18
CA ARG A 68 -4.04 6.56 -26.21
C ARG A 68 -3.23 6.38 -24.94
N GLU A 69 -2.48 7.41 -24.59
CA GLU A 69 -1.72 7.45 -23.34
C GLU A 69 -2.62 7.31 -22.09
N ILE A 70 -3.83 7.88 -22.12
CA ILE A 70 -4.81 7.80 -21.04
C ILE A 70 -6.15 7.30 -21.63
N PRO A 71 -6.36 5.97 -21.72
CA PRO A 71 -7.60 5.41 -22.22
C PRO A 71 -8.78 5.59 -21.25
N PRO A 72 -10.02 5.66 -21.75
CA PRO A 72 -11.19 5.75 -20.89
C PRO A 72 -11.48 4.43 -20.17
N LEU A 73 -11.77 4.51 -18.87
CA LEU A 73 -12.33 3.41 -18.09
C LEU A 73 -13.81 3.26 -18.39
N ARG A 74 -14.25 2.07 -18.75
CA ARG A 74 -15.64 1.75 -19.07
C ARG A 74 -16.16 0.62 -18.18
N ASN A 75 -17.44 0.71 -17.81
CA ASN A 75 -18.18 -0.32 -17.09
C ASN A 75 -17.47 -0.86 -15.84
N PRO A 76 -16.93 -0.01 -14.92
CA PRO A 76 -16.31 -0.50 -13.70
C PRO A 76 -17.32 -1.20 -12.81
N VAL A 77 -16.96 -2.40 -12.33
CA VAL A 77 -17.74 -3.24 -11.42
C VAL A 77 -16.84 -3.65 -10.24
N PRO A 78 -17.30 -3.54 -8.98
CA PRO A 78 -16.55 -4.04 -7.83
C PRO A 78 -16.37 -5.57 -7.92
N SER A 79 -15.14 -6.04 -7.69
CA SER A 79 -14.83 -7.46 -7.81
C SER A 79 -13.66 -7.87 -6.88
N PRO A 80 -13.92 -8.19 -5.63
CA PRO A 80 -15.18 -8.13 -4.86
C PRO A 80 -15.53 -6.73 -4.31
N PRO A 81 -16.77 -6.48 -3.86
CA PRO A 81 -17.12 -5.28 -3.12
C PRO A 81 -16.48 -5.31 -1.72
N LEU A 82 -15.99 -4.15 -1.25
CA LEU A 82 -15.36 -3.98 0.06
C LEU A 82 -16.34 -3.31 1.05
N CYS A 83 -17.14 -4.13 1.73
CA CYS A 83 -18.17 -3.63 2.64
C CYS A 83 -17.58 -3.09 3.96
N GLY A 84 -16.57 -3.77 4.50
CA GLY A 84 -15.91 -3.42 5.75
C GLY A 84 -15.10 -2.13 5.63
N VAL A 85 -14.30 -1.98 4.56
CA VAL A 85 -13.55 -0.75 4.28
C VAL A 85 -14.51 0.42 4.10
N ASN A 86 -15.57 0.25 3.33
CA ASN A 86 -16.51 1.33 3.02
C ASN A 86 -17.36 1.78 4.22
N SER A 87 -17.54 0.92 5.23
CA SER A 87 -18.33 1.22 6.44
C SER A 87 -17.51 1.75 7.62
N SER A 88 -16.18 1.64 7.59
CA SER A 88 -15.30 1.99 8.71
C SER A 88 -14.39 3.19 8.36
N PRO A 89 -14.52 4.34 9.05
CA PRO A 89 -13.63 5.48 8.83
C PRO A 89 -12.15 5.15 9.04
N LEU A 90 -11.83 4.30 10.03
CA LEU A 90 -10.44 3.89 10.30
C LEU A 90 -9.88 3.06 9.13
N LYS A 91 -10.65 2.09 8.60
CA LYS A 91 -10.23 1.31 7.44
C LYS A 91 -10.10 2.17 6.19
N GLN A 92 -10.96 3.17 6.00
CA GLN A 92 -10.85 4.12 4.90
C GLN A 92 -9.56 4.94 4.97
N MET A 93 -9.15 5.40 6.17
CA MET A 93 -7.87 6.10 6.35
C MET A 93 -6.67 5.20 6.06
N ILE A 94 -6.70 3.95 6.51
CA ILE A 94 -5.67 2.96 6.17
C ILE A 94 -5.65 2.73 4.65
N ALA A 95 -6.80 2.60 4.01
CA ALA A 95 -6.90 2.45 2.56
C ALA A 95 -6.33 3.65 1.80
N MET A 96 -6.57 4.87 2.27
CA MET A 96 -5.97 6.08 1.70
C MET A 96 -4.45 6.07 1.82
N PHE A 97 -3.92 5.71 2.99
CA PHE A 97 -2.46 5.61 3.22
C PHE A 97 -1.83 4.55 2.31
N VAL A 98 -2.38 3.35 2.29
CA VAL A 98 -1.85 2.25 1.47
C VAL A 98 -1.93 2.59 -0.02
N ALA A 99 -3.02 3.17 -0.49
CA ALA A 99 -3.18 3.57 -1.89
C ALA A 99 -2.20 4.70 -2.28
N GLU A 100 -1.98 5.70 -1.41
CA GLU A 100 -0.98 6.75 -1.65
C GLU A 100 0.42 6.16 -1.70
N LEU A 101 0.79 5.30 -0.75
CA LEU A 101 2.07 4.57 -0.73
C LEU A 101 2.28 3.79 -2.03
N LEU A 102 1.33 2.96 -2.43
CA LEU A 102 1.40 2.16 -3.65
C LEU A 102 1.47 3.02 -4.92
N SER A 103 0.80 4.19 -4.94
CA SER A 103 0.87 5.11 -6.08
C SER A 103 2.27 5.70 -6.30
N VAL A 104 3.12 5.69 -5.27
CA VAL A 104 4.53 6.09 -5.34
C VAL A 104 5.41 4.89 -5.68
N LEU A 105 5.26 3.77 -4.95
CA LEU A 105 6.12 2.60 -5.11
C LEU A 105 5.92 1.89 -6.46
N LEU A 106 4.70 1.85 -6.98
CA LEU A 106 4.35 1.12 -8.21
C LEU A 106 4.25 2.02 -9.44
N LYS A 107 4.68 3.29 -9.36
CA LYS A 107 4.45 4.31 -10.41
C LYS A 107 4.90 3.88 -11.82
N GLU A 108 5.97 3.12 -11.92
CA GLU A 108 6.56 2.67 -13.20
C GLU A 108 6.61 1.13 -13.28
N SER A 109 5.82 0.44 -12.44
CA SER A 109 5.85 -1.01 -12.38
C SER A 109 5.16 -1.64 -13.58
N GLN A 110 5.79 -2.69 -14.08
CA GLN A 110 5.23 -3.60 -15.08
C GLN A 110 4.18 -4.52 -14.45
N PRO A 111 3.37 -5.25 -15.24
CA PRO A 111 2.46 -6.26 -14.73
C PRO A 111 3.21 -7.30 -13.91
N ASP A 112 2.71 -7.57 -12.70
CA ASP A 112 3.21 -8.62 -11.80
C ASP A 112 2.03 -9.29 -11.11
N GLU A 113 1.74 -10.52 -11.52
CA GLU A 113 0.60 -11.28 -11.01
C GLU A 113 0.76 -11.60 -9.51
N ALA A 114 1.97 -11.88 -9.04
CA ALA A 114 2.22 -12.18 -7.62
C ALA A 114 1.95 -10.96 -6.75
N MET A 115 2.43 -9.79 -7.17
CA MET A 115 2.16 -8.51 -6.53
C MET A 115 0.65 -8.19 -6.55
N PHE A 116 -0.02 -8.33 -7.69
CA PHE A 116 -1.45 -8.06 -7.80
C PHE A 116 -2.27 -8.94 -6.85
N ARG A 117 -1.99 -10.26 -6.82
CA ARG A 117 -2.66 -11.21 -5.91
C ARG A 117 -2.40 -10.89 -4.44
N PHE A 118 -1.15 -10.54 -4.09
CA PHE A 118 -0.80 -10.09 -2.75
C PHE A 118 -1.62 -8.87 -2.33
N LEU A 119 -1.72 -7.87 -3.18
CA LEU A 119 -2.48 -6.65 -2.90
C LEU A 119 -3.96 -6.94 -2.73
N VAL A 120 -4.58 -7.72 -3.64
CA VAL A 120 -5.99 -8.13 -3.55
C VAL A 120 -6.25 -8.85 -2.23
N SER A 121 -5.42 -9.84 -1.87
CA SER A 121 -5.58 -10.60 -0.62
C SER A 121 -5.43 -9.70 0.60
N SER A 122 -4.44 -8.78 0.61
CA SER A 122 -4.24 -7.83 1.71
C SER A 122 -5.43 -6.90 1.89
N ILE A 123 -6.01 -6.40 0.79
CA ILE A 123 -7.20 -5.52 0.84
C ILE A 123 -8.41 -6.27 1.39
N GLN A 124 -8.61 -7.53 0.99
CA GLN A 124 -9.69 -8.37 1.53
C GLN A 124 -9.52 -8.66 3.02
N ILE A 125 -8.27 -8.88 3.47
CA ILE A 125 -7.97 -9.03 4.90
C ILE A 125 -8.30 -7.74 5.66
N LEU A 126 -7.94 -6.56 5.14
CA LEU A 126 -8.34 -5.27 5.74
C LEU A 126 -9.87 -5.14 5.80
N ASP A 127 -10.57 -5.56 4.76
CA ASP A 127 -12.03 -5.49 4.73
C ASP A 127 -12.68 -6.31 5.86
N CYS A 128 -12.13 -7.49 6.16
CA CYS A 128 -12.62 -8.40 7.21
C CYS A 128 -12.05 -8.12 8.61
N ALA A 129 -10.90 -7.43 8.72
CA ALA A 129 -10.18 -7.22 9.98
C ALA A 129 -11.00 -6.44 11.01
N ASP A 130 -10.76 -6.71 12.30
CA ASP A 130 -11.40 -6.03 13.42
C ASP A 130 -10.40 -5.67 14.54
N GLY A 131 -10.76 -4.70 15.38
CA GLY A 131 -10.03 -4.37 16.61
C GLY A 131 -8.53 -4.15 16.37
N ARG A 132 -7.69 -4.97 17.04
CA ARG A 132 -6.22 -4.89 16.94
C ARG A 132 -5.69 -5.21 15.57
N GLU A 133 -6.37 -6.04 14.79
CA GLU A 133 -5.97 -6.37 13.42
C GLU A 133 -5.95 -5.13 12.55
N VAL A 134 -7.00 -4.31 12.63
CA VAL A 134 -7.08 -3.05 11.90
C VAL A 134 -5.97 -2.09 12.32
N ALA A 135 -5.71 -1.95 13.64
CA ALA A 135 -4.67 -1.06 14.14
C ALA A 135 -3.25 -1.47 13.70
N ASN A 136 -2.98 -2.77 13.63
CA ASN A 136 -1.67 -3.32 13.26
C ASN A 136 -1.52 -3.59 11.75
N PHE A 137 -2.62 -3.50 10.99
CA PHE A 137 -2.61 -3.75 9.54
C PHE A 137 -1.54 -2.96 8.78
N PRO A 138 -1.32 -1.65 9.04
CA PRO A 138 -0.28 -0.90 8.31
C PRO A 138 1.11 -1.51 8.46
N LEU A 139 1.47 -1.99 9.66
CA LEU A 139 2.77 -2.63 9.91
C LEU A 139 2.87 -3.99 9.22
N ALA A 140 1.82 -4.81 9.34
CA ALA A 140 1.77 -6.11 8.68
C ALA A 140 1.84 -5.95 7.15
N PHE A 141 1.10 -4.99 6.60
CA PHE A 141 1.10 -4.70 5.16
C PHE A 141 2.48 -4.28 4.67
N LEU A 142 3.11 -3.29 5.32
CA LEU A 142 4.44 -2.80 4.93
C LEU A 142 5.48 -3.91 5.01
N TYR A 143 5.51 -4.71 6.08
CA TYR A 143 6.49 -5.78 6.21
C TYR A 143 6.31 -6.86 5.12
N ASN A 144 5.08 -7.29 4.86
CA ASN A 144 4.82 -8.28 3.82
C ASN A 144 5.03 -7.72 2.41
N LEU A 145 4.78 -6.42 2.19
CA LEU A 145 5.13 -5.74 0.94
C LEU A 145 6.66 -5.69 0.73
N ALA A 146 7.46 -5.45 1.78
CA ALA A 146 8.93 -5.49 1.70
C ALA A 146 9.44 -6.88 1.25
N ARG A 147 8.77 -7.95 1.73
CA ARG A 147 9.03 -9.31 1.29
C ARG A 147 8.72 -9.52 -0.19
N GLN A 148 7.56 -9.05 -0.66
CA GLN A 148 7.20 -9.12 -2.09
C GLN A 148 8.18 -8.33 -2.98
N ALA A 149 8.69 -7.23 -2.43
CA ALA A 149 9.64 -6.36 -3.11
C ALA A 149 11.11 -6.81 -3.02
N GLY A 150 11.39 -7.92 -2.33
CA GLY A 150 12.74 -8.48 -2.20
C GLY A 150 13.69 -7.69 -1.29
N ILE A 151 13.16 -6.84 -0.41
CA ILE A 151 13.92 -6.07 0.59
C ILE A 151 13.62 -6.52 2.02
N GLU A 152 13.11 -7.72 2.20
CA GLU A 152 12.82 -8.25 3.54
C GLU A 152 14.09 -8.29 4.41
N PRO A 153 14.07 -7.71 5.63
CA PRO A 153 15.18 -7.85 6.57
C PRO A 153 15.45 -9.32 6.94
N ASP A 154 16.72 -9.72 6.95
CA ASP A 154 17.09 -11.08 7.34
C ASP A 154 17.05 -11.25 8.87
N ARG A 155 15.90 -11.64 9.36
CA ARG A 155 15.63 -11.87 10.77
C ARG A 155 16.51 -12.97 11.39
N SER A 156 17.05 -13.88 10.63
CA SER A 156 17.92 -14.96 11.15
C SER A 156 19.17 -14.41 11.84
N THR A 157 19.56 -13.18 11.49
CA THR A 157 20.73 -12.48 12.04
C THR A 157 20.44 -11.77 13.37
N TYR A 158 19.18 -11.63 13.79
CA TYR A 158 18.80 -10.92 15.02
C TYR A 158 19.30 -11.63 16.28
N ARG A 159 19.94 -10.86 17.16
CA ARG A 159 20.29 -11.24 18.54
C ARG A 159 19.86 -10.11 19.50
N VAL A 160 19.62 -10.45 20.75
CA VAL A 160 19.30 -9.44 21.78
C VAL A 160 20.50 -8.51 21.95
N GLY A 161 20.28 -7.21 21.83
CA GLY A 161 21.36 -6.20 21.90
C GLY A 161 22.01 -5.86 20.57
N SER A 162 21.66 -6.53 19.46
CA SER A 162 22.16 -6.19 18.13
C SER A 162 21.61 -4.86 17.61
N VAL A 163 22.33 -4.23 16.71
CA VAL A 163 21.91 -3.06 15.94
C VAL A 163 21.43 -3.51 14.56
N PHE A 164 20.43 -2.83 14.00
CA PHE A 164 19.92 -3.15 12.66
C PHE A 164 20.59 -2.26 11.61
N ASP A 165 21.37 -2.87 10.74
CA ASP A 165 21.96 -2.22 9.57
C ASP A 165 20.87 -2.09 8.48
N MET A 166 20.39 -0.86 8.27
CA MET A 166 19.30 -0.60 7.33
C MET A 166 19.73 -0.70 5.86
N ARG A 167 21.02 -0.55 5.55
CA ARG A 167 21.52 -0.71 4.16
C ARG A 167 21.53 -2.18 3.73
N ASP A 168 22.04 -3.03 4.62
CA ASP A 168 22.19 -4.45 4.31
C ASP A 168 20.95 -5.27 4.70
N GLY A 169 20.02 -4.69 5.47
CA GLY A 169 18.84 -5.41 5.98
C GLY A 169 19.16 -6.49 7.01
N LEU A 170 20.26 -6.34 7.76
CA LEU A 170 20.81 -7.34 8.68
C LEU A 170 20.93 -6.78 10.10
N TRP A 171 20.81 -7.66 11.11
CA TRP A 171 21.20 -7.33 12.49
C TRP A 171 22.67 -7.69 12.73
N ARG A 172 23.42 -6.78 13.35
CA ARG A 172 24.85 -6.90 13.63
C ARG A 172 25.14 -6.72 15.11
N ASP A 173 26.19 -7.37 15.61
CA ASP A 173 26.62 -7.22 17.03
C ASP A 173 27.29 -5.87 17.29
N THR A 174 27.79 -5.20 16.23
CA THR A 174 28.46 -3.91 16.31
C THR A 174 27.93 -2.94 15.26
N VAL A 175 28.00 -1.64 15.57
CA VAL A 175 27.63 -0.57 14.61
C VAL A 175 28.52 -0.63 13.36
N PRO A 176 27.94 -0.44 12.16
CA PRO A 176 28.69 -0.31 10.93
C PRO A 176 29.67 0.87 11.00
N LEU A 177 30.93 0.67 10.60
CA LEU A 177 31.95 1.73 10.59
C LEU A 177 31.91 2.59 9.32
N SER A 178 31.27 2.09 8.25
CA SER A 178 31.27 2.71 6.93
C SER A 178 30.13 3.72 6.69
N HIS A 179 29.09 3.72 7.54
CA HIS A 179 27.91 4.59 7.41
C HIS A 179 27.16 4.74 8.73
N HIS A 180 26.18 5.64 8.75
CA HIS A 180 25.32 5.94 9.91
C HIS A 180 23.86 5.45 9.74
N ASP A 181 23.56 4.66 8.69
CA ASP A 181 22.23 4.17 8.38
C ASP A 181 21.96 2.86 9.14
N TYR A 182 21.86 2.97 10.46
CA TYR A 182 21.55 1.85 11.35
C TYR A 182 20.62 2.30 12.49
N LEU A 183 19.86 1.35 13.02
CA LEU A 183 19.03 1.55 14.20
C LEU A 183 19.80 1.11 15.45
N GLY A 184 19.72 1.91 16.51
CA GLY A 184 20.23 1.52 17.84
C GLY A 184 19.48 0.31 18.41
N THR A 185 19.97 -0.25 19.52
CA THR A 185 19.47 -1.52 20.08
C THR A 185 17.98 -1.53 20.38
N GLU A 186 17.41 -0.42 20.87
CA GLU A 186 15.98 -0.33 21.17
C GLU A 186 15.12 -0.33 19.91
N GLU A 187 15.50 0.45 18.90
CA GLU A 187 14.78 0.50 17.62
C GLU A 187 14.97 -0.80 16.82
N SER A 188 16.15 -1.42 16.93
CA SER A 188 16.43 -2.74 16.35
C SER A 188 15.53 -3.81 16.95
N ARG A 189 15.19 -3.72 18.25
CA ARG A 189 14.22 -4.60 18.91
C ARG A 189 12.81 -4.39 18.36
N ILE A 190 12.42 -3.13 18.10
CA ILE A 190 11.13 -2.81 17.44
C ILE A 190 11.10 -3.43 16.02
N ALA A 191 12.13 -3.20 15.21
CA ALA A 191 12.24 -3.75 13.88
C ALA A 191 12.17 -5.29 13.88
N ALA A 192 12.87 -5.95 14.82
CA ALA A 192 12.82 -7.41 15.00
C ALA A 192 11.45 -7.92 15.47
N THR A 193 10.68 -7.12 16.19
CA THR A 193 9.31 -7.45 16.58
C THR A 193 8.38 -7.36 15.37
N VAL A 194 8.49 -6.28 14.57
CA VAL A 194 7.72 -6.09 13.34
C VAL A 194 8.02 -7.18 12.32
N SER A 195 9.27 -7.66 12.23
CA SER A 195 9.65 -8.74 11.30
C SER A 195 9.00 -10.11 11.60
N ARG A 196 8.22 -10.21 12.68
CA ARG A 196 7.43 -11.40 13.04
C ARG A 196 5.97 -11.27 12.63
N ILE A 197 5.55 -10.07 12.21
CA ILE A 197 4.15 -9.78 11.93
C ILE A 197 3.77 -10.31 10.54
N THR A 198 2.66 -11.01 10.46
CA THR A 198 2.04 -11.45 9.23
C THR A 198 0.59 -10.98 9.17
N MET A 199 -0.04 -11.11 8.01
CA MET A 199 -1.47 -10.80 7.88
C MET A 199 -2.34 -11.66 8.79
N GLU A 200 -1.93 -12.92 9.06
CA GLU A 200 -2.71 -13.88 9.85
C GLU A 200 -2.50 -13.71 11.36
N ASN A 201 -1.36 -13.15 11.78
CA ASN A 201 -1.02 -13.06 13.21
C ASN A 201 -1.04 -11.64 13.77
N MET A 202 -1.31 -10.61 12.94
CA MET A 202 -1.21 -9.20 13.34
C MET A 202 -2.10 -8.85 14.56
N GLY A 203 -3.24 -9.51 14.73
CA GLY A 203 -4.12 -9.32 15.91
C GLY A 203 -3.52 -9.77 17.23
N ARG A 204 -2.44 -10.57 17.22
CA ARG A 204 -1.77 -11.08 18.43
C ARG A 204 -0.74 -10.11 19.01
N PHE A 205 -0.36 -9.07 18.29
CA PHE A 205 0.61 -8.07 18.74
C PHE A 205 -0.10 -6.96 19.52
N ASP A 206 0.42 -6.69 20.71
CA ASP A 206 -0.10 -5.66 21.61
C ASP A 206 0.83 -4.44 21.62
N PHE A 207 0.84 -3.72 20.51
CA PHE A 207 1.57 -2.45 20.43
C PHE A 207 0.73 -1.32 21.03
N SER A 208 1.35 -0.48 21.82
CA SER A 208 0.82 0.85 22.11
C SER A 208 0.78 1.70 20.83
N ARG A 209 -0.01 2.77 20.85
CA ARG A 209 -0.05 3.72 19.72
C ARG A 209 1.34 4.32 19.42
N ALA A 210 2.11 4.65 20.46
CA ALA A 210 3.46 5.19 20.31
C ALA A 210 4.40 4.20 19.63
N GLU A 211 4.34 2.92 20.01
CA GLU A 211 5.15 1.85 19.40
C GLU A 211 4.75 1.61 17.96
N ARG A 212 3.43 1.60 17.63
CA ARG A 212 2.98 1.49 16.23
C ARG A 212 3.49 2.64 15.37
N ASN A 213 3.34 3.87 15.83
CA ASN A 213 3.81 5.03 15.09
C ASN A 213 5.32 4.99 14.90
N ARG A 214 6.09 4.63 15.94
CA ARG A 214 7.55 4.50 15.79
C ARG A 214 7.94 3.40 14.82
N ALA A 215 7.32 2.24 14.91
CA ALA A 215 7.54 1.13 13.98
C ALA A 215 7.19 1.52 12.53
N LEU A 216 6.10 2.27 12.34
CA LEU A 216 5.71 2.79 11.03
C LEU A 216 6.77 3.74 10.45
N ASP A 217 7.30 4.66 11.28
CA ASP A 217 8.37 5.59 10.88
C ASP A 217 9.62 4.83 10.43
N LEU A 218 10.08 3.86 11.23
CA LEU A 218 11.25 3.04 10.92
C LEU A 218 11.07 2.26 9.61
N MET A 219 9.90 1.70 9.38
CA MET A 219 9.61 1.01 8.13
C MET A 219 9.61 1.94 6.92
N LEU A 220 9.01 3.13 7.02
CA LEU A 220 9.01 4.11 5.93
C LEU A 220 10.41 4.67 5.66
N GLU A 221 11.24 4.83 6.68
CA GLU A 221 12.65 5.19 6.54
C GLU A 221 13.43 4.10 5.79
N TYR A 222 13.22 2.83 6.16
CA TYR A 222 13.79 1.68 5.48
C TYR A 222 13.38 1.61 4.00
N TYR A 223 12.09 1.81 3.70
CA TYR A 223 11.61 1.90 2.32
C TYR A 223 12.22 3.07 1.54
N THR A 224 12.40 4.21 2.19
CA THR A 224 13.02 5.39 1.56
C THR A 224 14.47 5.13 1.17
N MET A 225 15.16 4.28 1.90
CA MET A 225 16.55 3.90 1.61
C MET A 225 16.65 2.95 0.41
N HIS A 226 15.72 2.01 0.27
CA HIS A 226 15.75 0.97 -0.75
C HIS A 226 14.99 1.31 -2.04
N TYR A 227 14.11 2.31 -1.99
CA TYR A 227 13.28 2.73 -3.11
C TYR A 227 13.33 4.25 -3.31
N VAL A 228 12.19 4.83 -3.69
CA VAL A 228 12.01 6.27 -3.84
C VAL A 228 11.60 6.93 -2.53
N SER A 229 11.83 8.24 -2.42
CA SER A 229 11.47 9.02 -1.24
C SER A 229 9.97 8.93 -0.91
N LEU A 230 9.65 8.38 0.26
CA LEU A 230 8.31 8.32 0.84
C LEU A 230 8.02 9.48 1.82
N ARG A 231 8.85 10.54 1.81
CA ARG A 231 8.80 11.65 2.79
C ARG A 231 7.53 12.50 2.70
N ASN A 232 6.79 12.44 1.60
CA ASN A 232 5.67 13.35 1.32
C ASN A 232 4.30 12.65 1.29
N LEU A 233 4.11 11.57 2.06
CA LEU A 233 2.82 10.89 2.17
C LEU A 233 1.86 11.73 3.03
N LYS A 234 0.89 12.40 2.39
CA LYS A 234 -0.07 13.29 3.06
C LYS A 234 -1.03 12.56 3.99
N SER A 235 -1.36 11.32 3.65
CA SER A 235 -2.23 10.47 4.46
C SER A 235 -1.58 9.95 5.74
N LEU A 236 -0.25 10.01 5.84
CA LEU A 236 0.50 9.49 6.98
C LEU A 236 0.16 10.21 8.29
N ASP A 237 0.09 11.55 8.27
CA ASP A 237 -0.23 12.34 9.48
C ASP A 237 -1.65 12.07 9.96
N VAL A 238 -2.58 11.88 9.02
CA VAL A 238 -3.96 11.48 9.34
C VAL A 238 -3.95 10.09 9.96
N LEU A 239 -3.27 9.12 9.36
CA LEU A 239 -3.17 7.75 9.87
C LEU A 239 -2.63 7.73 11.31
N ARG A 240 -1.52 8.43 11.60
CA ARG A 240 -0.89 8.52 12.92
C ARG A 240 -1.84 9.04 14.01
N SER A 241 -2.83 9.84 13.64
CA SER A 241 -3.80 10.37 14.59
C SER A 241 -4.84 9.33 15.04
N PHE A 242 -4.93 8.17 14.38
CA PHE A 242 -5.97 7.15 14.63
C PHE A 242 -5.44 5.75 15.00
N VAL A 243 -4.20 5.40 14.64
CA VAL A 243 -3.58 4.09 14.93
C VAL A 243 -2.52 4.17 16.02
#